data_409c87603f75d6d8c0d570a54c5dcd85
#
_entry.id   409c87603f75d6d8c0d570a54c5dcd85
#
_cell.length_a   1.000
_cell.length_b   1.000
_cell.length_c   1.000
_cell.angle_alpha   90.00
_cell.angle_beta   90.00
_cell.angle_gamma   90.00
#
_symmetry.space_group_name_H-M   'P 1'
#
loop_
_entity.id
_entity.type
_entity.pdbx_description
1 polymer ?
#
loop_
_entity_poly.entity_id
_entity_poly.type
_entity_poly.pdbx_seq_one_letter_code
_entity_poly.pdbx_strand_id
1 'polypeptide(L)'
;MGNRINIKKYKFLHWIYNLIHYKSLSHNKAAYKKYAIHRPVIASISSRNFPDKESKAWLDKGHSRELVPHKAGFSHFPDTIRRQLLTWSDNGYIILESYFDETATSCILGEIERLVNRHKLHPAPDNNKLMFANRLSAPIREITYDQRLTDLLSFLLDKEVVPFQTINFVHGSNQRAHSDSIHMTTYPLGYLIAVWIALEDTNPDNGPLFYYPGSHRLPYLLNSDFNEGTTLLTVGKKNYGDYEDRIAALIREKELKKEVFLAKKGDILIWHANLIHGGLPVRDPGLTRKSMVIHYYAKDVIKYHEITERPSLLK
;
A
#
# COMPACT_ATOMS: atom_id res chain seq x y z
N MET A 1 -4.05 -17.44 -32.37
CA MET A 1 -3.79 -16.77 -31.05
C MET A 1 -2.35 -16.32 -31.04
N GLY A 2 -2.08 -15.05 -31.32
CA GLY A 2 -0.70 -14.52 -31.34
C GLY A 2 -0.16 -14.43 -29.92
N ASN A 3 0.94 -15.10 -29.64
CA ASN A 3 1.73 -14.94 -28.43
C ASN A 3 2.21 -13.49 -28.34
N ARG A 4 1.46 -12.61 -27.65
CA ARG A 4 1.97 -11.29 -27.31
C ARG A 4 3.15 -11.51 -26.36
N ILE A 5 4.37 -11.24 -26.82
CA ILE A 5 5.58 -11.28 -26.01
C ILE A 5 5.36 -10.31 -24.84
N ASN A 6 5.27 -10.84 -23.62
CA ASN A 6 5.10 -10.01 -22.43
C ASN A 6 6.44 -9.32 -22.12
N ILE A 7 6.64 -8.15 -22.73
CA ILE A 7 7.86 -7.32 -22.64
C ILE A 7 8.21 -7.02 -21.17
N LYS A 8 7.21 -6.98 -20.30
CA LYS A 8 7.40 -6.73 -18.83
C LYS A 8 8.21 -7.82 -18.11
N LYS A 9 8.49 -8.97 -18.75
CA LYS A 9 9.30 -10.05 -18.15
C LYS A 9 10.80 -9.85 -18.31
N TYR A 10 11.27 -9.00 -19.21
CA TYR A 10 12.68 -8.85 -19.52
C TYR A 10 13.35 -7.78 -18.65
N LYS A 11 14.26 -8.18 -17.76
CA LYS A 11 14.95 -7.30 -16.81
C LYS A 11 15.82 -6.23 -17.49
N PHE A 12 16.39 -6.50 -18.66
CA PHE A 12 17.18 -5.52 -19.38
C PHE A 12 16.37 -4.30 -19.84
N LEU A 13 15.07 -4.51 -20.22
CA LEU A 13 14.18 -3.40 -20.56
C LEU A 13 13.85 -2.55 -19.32
N HIS A 14 13.72 -3.20 -18.16
CA HIS A 14 13.57 -2.48 -16.89
C HIS A 14 14.84 -1.66 -16.59
N TRP A 15 16.03 -2.20 -16.87
CA TRP A 15 17.29 -1.51 -16.64
C TRP A 15 17.40 -0.25 -17.52
N ILE A 16 17.09 -0.33 -18.82
CA ILE A 16 17.03 0.83 -19.73
C ILE A 16 16.03 1.87 -19.23
N TYR A 17 14.81 1.44 -18.87
CA TYR A 17 13.78 2.33 -18.32
C TYR A 17 14.25 3.02 -17.05
N ASN A 18 14.87 2.29 -16.14
CA ASN A 18 15.40 2.81 -14.88
C ASN A 18 16.55 3.81 -15.10
N LEU A 19 17.38 3.60 -16.12
CA LEU A 19 18.45 4.53 -16.49
C LEU A 19 17.87 5.88 -16.93
N ILE A 20 16.84 5.86 -17.78
CA ILE A 20 16.14 7.09 -18.22
C ILE A 20 15.53 7.82 -17.01
N HIS A 21 15.03 7.08 -16.01
CA HIS A 21 14.41 7.63 -14.82
C HIS A 21 15.34 7.67 -13.58
N TYR A 22 16.63 7.73 -13.79
CA TYR A 22 17.65 7.65 -12.73
C TYR A 22 17.42 8.65 -11.57
N LYS A 23 17.01 9.89 -11.87
CA LYS A 23 16.72 10.91 -10.86
C LYS A 23 15.64 10.43 -9.87
N SER A 24 14.59 9.75 -10.37
CA SER A 24 13.50 9.21 -9.56
C SER A 24 13.89 7.97 -8.74
N LEU A 25 15.09 7.44 -8.92
CA LEU A 25 15.68 6.32 -8.17
C LEU A 25 16.76 6.76 -7.17
N SER A 26 17.20 8.02 -7.24
CA SER A 26 18.31 8.53 -6.44
C SER A 26 18.07 8.44 -4.93
N HIS A 27 16.80 8.45 -4.49
CA HIS A 27 16.40 8.28 -3.10
C HIS A 27 16.88 6.95 -2.49
N ASN A 28 17.07 5.91 -3.30
CA ASN A 28 17.56 4.62 -2.82
C ASN A 28 19.10 4.60 -2.57
N LYS A 29 19.87 5.57 -3.06
CA LYS A 29 21.34 5.56 -2.90
C LYS A 29 21.79 5.53 -1.44
N ALA A 30 21.25 6.44 -0.63
CA ALA A 30 21.58 6.52 0.79
C ALA A 30 21.16 5.25 1.52
N ALA A 31 19.96 4.72 1.22
CA ALA A 31 19.46 3.49 1.80
C ALA A 31 20.30 2.27 1.37
N TYR A 32 20.72 2.17 0.09
CA TYR A 32 21.62 1.10 -0.35
C TYR A 32 22.96 1.12 0.41
N LYS A 33 23.56 2.31 0.59
CA LYS A 33 24.77 2.47 1.39
C LYS A 33 24.55 2.05 2.84
N LYS A 34 23.46 2.52 3.46
CA LYS A 34 23.09 2.21 4.85
C LYS A 34 22.93 0.71 5.12
N TYR A 35 22.34 -0.01 4.16
CA TYR A 35 22.06 -1.45 4.30
C TYR A 35 23.09 -2.33 3.59
N ALA A 36 24.25 -1.78 3.21
CA ALA A 36 25.35 -2.49 2.54
C ALA A 36 24.93 -3.26 1.27
N ILE A 37 24.03 -2.67 0.46
CA ILE A 37 23.56 -3.27 -0.79
C ILE A 37 24.50 -2.85 -1.92
N HIS A 38 25.35 -3.77 -2.37
CA HIS A 38 26.33 -3.56 -3.41
C HIS A 38 25.75 -3.77 -4.82
N ARG A 39 24.73 -2.96 -5.17
CA ARG A 39 24.07 -2.99 -6.49
C ARG A 39 23.78 -1.58 -6.99
N PRO A 40 23.83 -1.35 -8.32
CA PRO A 40 23.35 -0.09 -8.89
C PRO A 40 21.85 0.11 -8.62
N VAL A 41 21.42 1.33 -8.30
CA VAL A 41 20.01 1.64 -8.03
C VAL A 41 19.07 1.42 -9.22
N ILE A 42 19.61 1.31 -10.43
CA ILE A 42 18.90 1.00 -11.67
C ILE A 42 18.70 -0.51 -11.88
N ALA A 43 19.45 -1.34 -11.16
CA ALA A 43 19.37 -2.79 -11.29
C ALA A 43 18.08 -3.34 -10.69
N SER A 44 17.64 -4.50 -11.18
CA SER A 44 16.56 -5.26 -10.58
C SER A 44 16.89 -5.59 -9.12
N ILE A 45 15.92 -5.51 -8.24
CA ILE A 45 16.03 -5.77 -6.81
C ILE A 45 14.81 -6.49 -6.29
N SER A 46 15.01 -7.47 -5.42
CA SER A 46 13.96 -8.23 -4.74
C SER A 46 14.44 -8.66 -3.35
N SER A 47 13.57 -9.28 -2.58
CA SER A 47 13.88 -9.83 -1.25
C SER A 47 15.12 -10.74 -1.23
N ARG A 48 15.47 -11.38 -2.35
CA ARG A 48 16.66 -12.23 -2.49
C ARG A 48 18.00 -11.46 -2.38
N ASN A 49 17.95 -10.16 -2.49
CA ASN A 49 19.15 -9.30 -2.47
C ASN A 49 19.44 -8.75 -1.08
N PHE A 50 18.62 -9.08 -0.08
CA PHE A 50 18.77 -8.57 1.28
C PHE A 50 19.28 -9.65 2.22
N PRO A 51 20.24 -9.31 3.12
CA PRO A 51 20.85 -10.27 4.02
C PRO A 51 19.92 -10.74 5.13
N ASP A 52 19.00 -9.89 5.55
CA ASP A 52 18.08 -10.13 6.64
C ASP A 52 16.64 -9.85 6.21
N LYS A 53 15.82 -10.89 6.19
CA LYS A 53 14.38 -10.81 5.93
C LYS A 53 13.54 -10.68 7.22
N GLU A 54 14.16 -10.83 8.38
CA GLU A 54 13.54 -10.78 9.70
C GLU A 54 13.44 -9.36 10.26
N SER A 55 14.12 -8.39 9.63
CA SER A 55 14.08 -6.99 10.07
C SER A 55 12.67 -6.42 9.96
N LYS A 56 12.13 -5.94 11.08
CA LYS A 56 10.75 -5.48 11.23
C LYS A 56 10.71 -4.02 11.65
N ALA A 57 9.63 -3.32 11.27
CA ALA A 57 9.29 -2.02 11.82
C ALA A 57 9.13 -2.10 13.34
N TRP A 58 9.25 -0.97 14.04
CA TRP A 58 9.33 -0.98 15.51
C TRP A 58 8.08 -1.58 16.18
N LEU A 59 6.87 -1.37 15.64
CA LEU A 59 5.62 -1.92 16.15
C LEU A 59 5.40 -3.40 15.82
N ASP A 60 6.19 -3.96 14.90
CA ASP A 60 6.12 -5.37 14.52
C ASP A 60 7.05 -6.23 15.38
N LYS A 61 7.85 -5.59 16.25
CA LYS A 61 8.74 -6.28 17.20
C LYS A 61 7.96 -6.74 18.43
N GLY A 62 8.42 -7.81 19.05
CA GLY A 62 7.86 -8.25 20.34
C GLY A 62 7.89 -7.12 21.38
N HIS A 63 6.91 -7.09 22.27
CA HIS A 63 6.73 -6.07 23.32
C HIS A 63 6.37 -4.65 22.83
N SER A 64 6.16 -4.43 21.53
CA SER A 64 5.83 -3.10 21.01
C SER A 64 4.56 -2.52 21.63
N ARG A 65 3.56 -3.35 21.92
CA ARG A 65 2.32 -2.93 22.63
C ARG A 65 2.61 -2.28 23.97
N GLU A 66 3.54 -2.83 24.72
CA GLU A 66 3.95 -2.29 26.03
C GLU A 66 4.73 -0.98 25.89
N LEU A 67 5.46 -0.82 24.78
CA LEU A 67 6.28 0.37 24.53
C LEU A 67 5.48 1.57 24.00
N VAL A 68 4.35 1.34 23.31
CA VAL A 68 3.54 2.40 22.69
C VAL A 68 3.18 3.52 23.67
N PRO A 69 2.67 3.26 24.89
CA PRO A 69 2.30 4.32 25.84
C PRO A 69 3.47 5.19 26.29
N HIS A 70 4.68 4.65 26.21
CA HIS A 70 5.92 5.31 26.67
C HIS A 70 6.67 6.01 25.53
N LYS A 71 6.21 5.85 24.29
CA LYS A 71 6.84 6.50 23.14
C LYS A 71 6.58 7.99 23.16
N ALA A 72 7.62 8.77 22.88
CA ALA A 72 7.51 10.21 22.73
C ALA A 72 6.44 10.58 21.71
N GLY A 73 5.56 11.53 22.06
CA GLY A 73 4.45 11.96 21.22
C GLY A 73 3.15 11.19 21.42
N PHE A 74 3.13 10.04 22.12
CA PHE A 74 1.89 9.29 22.37
C PHE A 74 0.81 10.14 23.06
N SER A 75 1.19 10.92 24.06
CA SER A 75 0.26 11.78 24.82
C SER A 75 -0.31 12.94 24.00
N HIS A 76 0.27 13.28 22.87
CA HIS A 76 -0.23 14.35 22.00
C HIS A 76 -1.47 13.93 21.18
N PHE A 77 -1.70 12.62 21.03
CA PHE A 77 -2.88 12.13 20.33
C PHE A 77 -4.13 12.18 21.22
N PRO A 78 -5.31 12.47 20.65
CA PRO A 78 -6.59 12.34 21.35
C PRO A 78 -6.81 10.93 21.89
N ASP A 79 -7.61 10.81 22.97
CA ASP A 79 -7.89 9.53 23.62
C ASP A 79 -8.44 8.46 22.67
N THR A 80 -9.24 8.85 21.71
CA THR A 80 -9.80 7.97 20.68
C THR A 80 -8.69 7.33 19.83
N ILE A 81 -7.71 8.11 19.42
CA ILE A 81 -6.55 7.64 18.66
C ILE A 81 -5.62 6.81 19.57
N ARG A 82 -5.34 7.28 20.80
CA ARG A 82 -4.47 6.54 21.74
C ARG A 82 -4.97 5.12 22.00
N ARG A 83 -6.28 4.93 22.21
CA ARG A 83 -6.87 3.60 22.38
C ARG A 83 -6.59 2.68 21.18
N GLN A 84 -6.68 3.18 19.97
CA GLN A 84 -6.42 2.40 18.77
C GLN A 84 -4.93 2.14 18.54
N LEU A 85 -4.06 3.08 18.90
CA LEU A 85 -2.61 2.88 18.89
C LEU A 85 -2.19 1.69 19.78
N LEU A 86 -2.83 1.52 20.94
CA LEU A 86 -2.57 0.39 21.85
C LEU A 86 -2.94 -0.97 21.24
N THR A 87 -3.84 -1.00 20.27
CA THR A 87 -4.30 -2.24 19.61
C THR A 87 -3.64 -2.48 18.24
N TRP A 88 -2.85 -1.53 17.73
CA TRP A 88 -2.20 -1.64 16.42
C TRP A 88 -1.37 -2.90 16.26
N SER A 89 -0.53 -3.21 17.25
CA SER A 89 0.35 -4.39 17.23
C SER A 89 -0.41 -5.71 17.15
N ASP A 90 -1.65 -5.76 17.64
CA ASP A 90 -2.50 -6.94 17.59
C ASP A 90 -3.34 -6.99 16.31
N ASN A 91 -3.87 -5.85 15.88
CA ASN A 91 -4.86 -5.74 14.83
C ASN A 91 -4.26 -5.41 13.45
N GLY A 92 -3.23 -4.56 13.39
CA GLY A 92 -2.61 -4.10 12.16
C GLY A 92 -3.41 -3.04 11.42
N TYR A 93 -4.40 -2.43 12.04
CA TYR A 93 -5.21 -1.35 11.48
C TYR A 93 -5.72 -0.38 12.54
N ILE A 94 -6.15 0.81 12.08
CA ILE A 94 -6.85 1.85 12.85
C ILE A 94 -8.02 2.35 12.01
N ILE A 95 -9.18 2.56 12.63
CA ILE A 95 -10.33 3.22 12.04
C ILE A 95 -10.54 4.56 12.74
N LEU A 96 -10.62 5.64 11.98
CA LEU A 96 -10.97 6.96 12.49
C LEU A 96 -12.24 7.43 11.81
N GLU A 97 -13.31 7.54 12.60
CA GLU A 97 -14.61 8.00 12.14
C GLU A 97 -14.59 9.51 11.90
N SER A 98 -15.24 9.96 10.82
CA SER A 98 -15.40 11.38 10.47
C SER A 98 -14.07 12.17 10.47
N TYR A 99 -12.98 11.52 10.04
CA TYR A 99 -11.66 12.13 10.04
C TYR A 99 -11.56 13.30 9.06
N PHE A 100 -12.09 13.12 7.84
CA PHE A 100 -12.22 14.18 6.85
C PHE A 100 -13.67 14.68 6.83
N ASP A 101 -13.82 16.00 6.85
CA ASP A 101 -15.11 16.66 6.76
C ASP A 101 -15.68 16.65 5.32
N GLU A 102 -16.90 17.16 5.20
CA GLU A 102 -17.58 17.30 3.91
C GLU A 102 -16.78 18.14 2.92
N THR A 103 -16.10 19.18 3.38
CA THR A 103 -15.31 20.08 2.53
C THR A 103 -14.14 19.34 1.88
N ALA A 104 -13.39 18.57 2.68
CA ALA A 104 -12.25 17.79 2.21
C ALA A 104 -12.68 16.68 1.24
N THR A 105 -13.73 15.92 1.60
CA THR A 105 -14.23 14.82 0.76
C THR A 105 -14.82 15.33 -0.56
N SER A 106 -15.56 16.44 -0.55
CA SER A 106 -16.09 17.09 -1.75
C SER A 106 -15.01 17.70 -2.62
N CYS A 107 -13.95 18.24 -2.02
CA CYS A 107 -12.76 18.70 -2.75
C CYS A 107 -12.12 17.55 -3.53
N ILE A 108 -11.90 16.38 -2.89
CA ILE A 108 -11.33 15.19 -3.56
C ILE A 108 -12.22 14.78 -4.73
N LEU A 109 -13.53 14.65 -4.53
CA LEU A 109 -14.48 14.24 -5.56
C LEU A 109 -14.48 15.19 -6.75
N GLY A 110 -14.59 16.49 -6.50
CA GLY A 110 -14.58 17.52 -7.55
C GLY A 110 -13.27 17.55 -8.35
N GLU A 111 -12.13 17.37 -7.69
CA GLU A 111 -10.84 17.30 -8.36
C GLU A 111 -10.69 16.04 -9.24
N ILE A 112 -11.15 14.87 -8.77
CA ILE A 112 -11.15 13.65 -9.56
C ILE A 112 -12.03 13.81 -10.81
N GLU A 113 -13.25 14.30 -10.63
CA GLU A 113 -14.17 14.57 -11.75
C GLU A 113 -13.55 15.57 -12.76
N ARG A 114 -12.98 16.66 -12.28
CA ARG A 114 -12.29 17.64 -13.12
C ARG A 114 -11.13 17.03 -13.91
N LEU A 115 -10.34 16.15 -13.30
CA LEU A 115 -9.23 15.49 -13.98
C LEU A 115 -9.69 14.48 -15.02
N VAL A 116 -10.75 13.73 -14.74
CA VAL A 116 -11.37 12.78 -15.70
C VAL A 116 -11.95 13.53 -16.88
N ASN A 117 -12.76 14.56 -16.64
CA ASN A 117 -13.39 15.35 -17.69
C ASN A 117 -12.38 16.09 -18.59
N ARG A 118 -11.22 16.44 -18.05
CA ARG A 118 -10.11 17.03 -18.84
C ARG A 118 -9.20 15.99 -19.50
N HIS A 119 -9.55 14.73 -19.48
CA HIS A 119 -8.75 13.62 -20.02
C HIS A 119 -7.31 13.58 -19.47
N LYS A 120 -7.10 14.02 -18.23
CA LYS A 120 -5.79 13.97 -17.57
C LYS A 120 -5.63 12.75 -16.66
N LEU A 121 -6.73 12.14 -16.26
CA LEU A 121 -6.77 10.95 -15.44
C LEU A 121 -7.66 9.91 -16.14
N HIS A 122 -7.11 8.75 -16.39
CA HIS A 122 -7.80 7.66 -17.07
C HIS A 122 -7.84 6.42 -16.18
N PRO A 123 -8.96 5.66 -16.23
CA PRO A 123 -9.00 4.37 -15.57
C PRO A 123 -7.90 3.45 -16.11
N ALA A 124 -7.24 2.74 -15.22
CA ALA A 124 -6.31 1.70 -15.62
C ALA A 124 -7.06 0.59 -16.38
N PRO A 125 -6.53 0.09 -17.53
CA PRO A 125 -7.26 -0.83 -18.41
C PRO A 125 -7.79 -2.09 -17.74
N ASP A 126 -7.09 -2.56 -16.70
CA ASP A 126 -7.36 -3.88 -16.11
C ASP A 126 -8.26 -3.82 -14.84
N ASN A 127 -8.54 -2.62 -14.28
CA ASN A 127 -9.19 -2.56 -12.97
C ASN A 127 -9.89 -1.24 -12.60
N ASN A 128 -10.13 -0.36 -13.54
CA ASN A 128 -10.81 0.94 -13.35
C ASN A 128 -10.21 1.84 -12.24
N LYS A 129 -8.95 1.62 -11.86
CA LYS A 129 -8.24 2.44 -10.87
C LYS A 129 -7.76 3.74 -11.49
N LEU A 130 -8.06 4.86 -10.85
CA LEU A 130 -7.57 6.19 -11.22
C LEU A 130 -6.32 6.50 -10.39
N MET A 131 -5.14 6.35 -11.01
CA MET A 131 -3.86 6.36 -10.32
C MET A 131 -3.20 7.74 -10.30
N PHE A 132 -2.52 8.08 -9.20
CA PHE A 132 -1.63 9.24 -9.10
C PHE A 132 -2.31 10.61 -9.23
N ALA A 133 -3.56 10.75 -8.82
CA ALA A 133 -4.25 12.04 -8.83
C ALA A 133 -3.51 13.13 -8.04
N ASN A 134 -2.81 12.75 -6.97
CA ASN A 134 -1.96 13.67 -6.18
C ASN A 134 -0.83 14.33 -6.97
N ARG A 135 -0.42 13.78 -8.11
CA ARG A 135 0.59 14.39 -9.00
C ARG A 135 -0.01 15.43 -9.95
N LEU A 136 -1.32 15.34 -10.18
CA LEU A 136 -2.06 16.15 -11.16
C LEU A 136 -2.92 17.25 -10.52
N SER A 137 -3.18 17.14 -9.22
CA SER A 137 -4.01 18.09 -8.46
C SER A 137 -3.27 18.56 -7.21
N ALA A 138 -3.11 19.89 -7.06
CA ALA A 138 -2.55 20.50 -5.86
C ALA A 138 -3.45 20.24 -4.63
N PRO A 139 -4.79 20.45 -4.68
CA PRO A 139 -5.66 20.17 -3.55
C PRO A 139 -5.58 18.71 -3.07
N ILE A 140 -5.57 17.72 -3.98
CA ILE A 140 -5.40 16.31 -3.58
C ILE A 140 -4.02 16.08 -2.96
N ARG A 141 -2.97 16.74 -3.49
CA ARG A 141 -1.63 16.66 -2.91
C ARG A 141 -1.60 17.21 -1.50
N GLU A 142 -2.21 18.36 -1.23
CA GLU A 142 -2.30 18.95 0.11
C GLU A 142 -2.96 18.00 1.11
N ILE A 143 -4.05 17.33 0.71
CA ILE A 143 -4.71 16.30 1.54
C ILE A 143 -3.76 15.12 1.83
N THR A 144 -2.92 14.70 0.87
CA THR A 144 -1.94 13.63 1.13
C THR A 144 -0.85 14.04 2.12
N TYR A 145 -0.69 15.33 2.39
CA TYR A 145 0.24 15.89 3.38
C TYR A 145 -0.48 16.47 4.61
N ASP A 146 -1.75 16.10 4.87
CA ASP A 146 -2.42 16.50 6.12
C ASP A 146 -1.49 16.21 7.32
N GLN A 147 -1.16 17.24 8.09
CA GLN A 147 -0.14 17.15 9.13
C GLN A 147 -0.54 16.17 10.24
N ARG A 148 -1.81 16.18 10.66
CA ARG A 148 -2.31 15.28 11.71
C ARG A 148 -2.19 13.82 11.28
N LEU A 149 -2.48 13.54 9.98
CA LEU A 149 -2.36 12.22 9.41
C LEU A 149 -0.89 11.79 9.30
N THR A 150 -0.03 12.63 8.74
CA THR A 150 1.39 12.31 8.59
C THR A 150 2.12 12.16 9.92
N ASP A 151 1.74 12.90 10.97
CA ASP A 151 2.25 12.74 12.32
C ASP A 151 1.85 11.38 12.91
N LEU A 152 0.57 10.98 12.75
CA LEU A 152 0.09 9.67 13.19
C LEU A 152 0.82 8.53 12.47
N LEU A 153 0.93 8.62 11.13
CA LEU A 153 1.63 7.60 10.35
C LEU A 153 3.13 7.54 10.66
N SER A 154 3.75 8.70 10.91
CA SER A 154 5.16 8.77 11.30
C SER A 154 5.38 8.17 12.70
N PHE A 155 4.43 8.37 13.62
CA PHE A 155 4.44 7.70 14.92
C PHE A 155 4.35 6.18 14.76
N LEU A 156 3.44 5.67 13.92
CA LEU A 156 3.25 4.23 13.65
C LEU A 156 4.49 3.58 13.04
N LEU A 157 5.19 4.28 12.14
CA LEU A 157 6.37 3.72 11.46
C LEU A 157 7.71 4.09 12.13
N ASP A 158 7.70 4.94 13.17
CA ASP A 158 8.90 5.51 13.80
C ASP A 158 9.85 6.16 12.80
N LYS A 159 9.30 6.72 11.76
CA LYS A 159 10.00 7.40 10.65
C LYS A 159 9.06 8.38 9.98
N GLU A 160 9.60 9.49 9.53
CA GLU A 160 8.88 10.40 8.65
C GLU A 160 8.33 9.66 7.43
N VAL A 161 7.05 9.89 7.10
CA VAL A 161 6.40 9.27 5.97
C VAL A 161 6.36 10.20 4.76
N VAL A 162 6.33 9.58 3.56
CA VAL A 162 6.22 10.29 2.29
C VAL A 162 5.09 9.66 1.48
N PRO A 163 4.09 10.43 1.03
CA PRO A 163 3.06 9.90 0.16
C PRO A 163 3.67 9.47 -1.19
N PHE A 164 3.34 8.26 -1.61
CA PHE A 164 3.88 7.66 -2.82
C PHE A 164 2.90 7.72 -3.98
N GLN A 165 1.66 7.33 -3.73
CA GLN A 165 0.60 7.31 -4.74
C GLN A 165 -0.78 7.47 -4.13
N THR A 166 -1.71 7.97 -4.93
CA THR A 166 -3.14 7.84 -4.68
C THR A 166 -3.76 6.88 -5.68
N ILE A 167 -4.74 6.11 -5.22
CA ILE A 167 -5.61 5.28 -6.06
C ILE A 167 -7.04 5.70 -5.75
N ASN A 168 -7.77 6.17 -6.76
CA ASN A 168 -9.16 6.54 -6.61
C ASN A 168 -10.05 5.51 -7.29
N PHE A 169 -11.16 5.19 -6.64
CA PHE A 169 -12.16 4.26 -7.11
C PHE A 169 -13.50 4.97 -7.26
N VAL A 170 -14.23 4.65 -8.32
CA VAL A 170 -15.62 5.05 -8.51
C VAL A 170 -16.56 3.95 -8.04
N HIS A 171 -16.18 2.70 -8.29
CA HIS A 171 -16.92 1.51 -7.85
C HIS A 171 -16.06 0.65 -6.93
N GLY A 172 -16.66 -0.35 -6.29
CA GLY A 172 -15.94 -1.36 -5.52
C GLY A 172 -14.83 -2.04 -6.35
N SER A 173 -13.70 -2.34 -5.69
CA SER A 173 -12.52 -2.86 -6.41
C SER A 173 -12.67 -4.30 -6.90
N ASN A 174 -13.58 -5.09 -6.32
CA ASN A 174 -13.70 -6.55 -6.51
C ASN A 174 -12.35 -7.28 -6.34
N GLN A 175 -11.41 -6.68 -5.62
CA GLN A 175 -10.06 -7.21 -5.51
C GLN A 175 -10.01 -8.34 -4.50
N ARG A 176 -9.44 -9.47 -4.91
CA ARG A 176 -9.21 -10.63 -4.03
C ARG A 176 -8.32 -10.24 -2.84
N ALA A 177 -8.36 -11.06 -1.79
CA ALA A 177 -7.53 -10.89 -0.61
C ALA A 177 -6.04 -10.86 -0.97
N HIS A 178 -5.33 -9.83 -0.50
CA HIS A 178 -3.91 -9.59 -0.72
C HIS A 178 -3.33 -8.73 0.39
N SER A 179 -2.03 -8.60 0.45
CA SER A 179 -1.35 -7.52 1.19
C SER A 179 -0.63 -6.58 0.22
N ASP A 180 -0.52 -5.32 0.58
CA ASP A 180 0.14 -4.32 -0.27
C ASP A 180 1.65 -4.55 -0.39
N SER A 181 2.24 -5.24 0.59
CA SER A 181 3.67 -5.51 0.66
C SER A 181 4.22 -6.24 -0.56
N ILE A 182 3.38 -6.99 -1.31
CA ILE A 182 3.81 -7.68 -2.54
C ILE A 182 4.02 -6.72 -3.72
N HIS A 183 3.31 -5.60 -3.72
CA HIS A 183 3.40 -4.59 -4.77
C HIS A 183 4.34 -3.45 -4.40
N MET A 184 4.31 -3.05 -3.13
CA MET A 184 4.99 -1.87 -2.60
C MET A 184 5.85 -2.28 -1.42
N THR A 185 6.91 -3.03 -1.73
CA THR A 185 7.77 -3.65 -0.72
C THR A 185 8.83 -2.67 -0.23
N THR A 186 9.21 -2.81 1.02
CA THR A 186 10.32 -2.06 1.62
C THR A 186 11.39 -2.99 2.15
N TYR A 187 12.62 -2.47 2.26
CA TYR A 187 13.63 -3.07 3.11
C TYR A 187 14.21 -2.01 4.05
N PRO A 188 14.15 -2.23 5.36
CA PRO A 188 13.50 -3.36 6.06
C PRO A 188 12.00 -3.48 5.75
N LEU A 189 11.41 -4.65 6.01
CA LEU A 189 9.98 -4.88 5.81
C LEU A 189 9.12 -4.06 6.80
N GLY A 190 7.84 -3.82 6.47
CA GLY A 190 6.87 -3.15 7.35
C GLY A 190 6.87 -1.62 7.29
N TYR A 191 7.69 -0.99 6.44
CA TYR A 191 7.79 0.47 6.32
C TYR A 191 6.94 1.06 5.18
N LEU A 192 5.81 0.44 4.90
CA LEU A 192 4.71 0.95 4.08
C LEU A 192 3.45 0.97 4.94
N ILE A 193 2.63 1.99 4.77
CA ILE A 193 1.32 2.12 5.41
C ILE A 193 0.34 2.72 4.40
N ALA A 194 -0.90 2.28 4.47
CA ALA A 194 -1.94 2.78 3.59
C ALA A 194 -3.09 3.40 4.37
N VAL A 195 -3.74 4.38 3.76
CA VAL A 195 -4.91 5.08 4.28
C VAL A 195 -6.00 5.03 3.23
N TRP A 196 -7.10 4.39 3.53
CA TRP A 196 -8.30 4.39 2.71
C TRP A 196 -9.29 5.42 3.26
N ILE A 197 -9.85 6.22 2.39
CA ILE A 197 -10.77 7.32 2.71
C ILE A 197 -12.10 7.04 2.04
N ALA A 198 -13.18 6.99 2.80
CA ALA A 198 -14.53 6.93 2.29
C ALA A 198 -14.94 8.30 1.72
N LEU A 199 -15.27 8.36 0.43
CA LEU A 199 -15.77 9.58 -0.22
C LEU A 199 -17.30 9.57 -0.36
N GLU A 200 -17.94 8.46 0.01
CA GLU A 200 -19.37 8.25 0.17
C GLU A 200 -19.62 7.11 1.16
N ASP A 201 -20.85 6.96 1.61
CA ASP A 201 -21.23 5.87 2.50
C ASP A 201 -21.09 4.50 1.81
N THR A 202 -20.56 3.53 2.53
CA THR A 202 -20.49 2.14 2.05
C THR A 202 -21.63 1.30 2.63
N ASN A 203 -22.09 0.34 1.85
CA ASN A 203 -23.12 -0.62 2.23
C ASN A 203 -22.76 -2.02 1.71
N PRO A 204 -23.49 -3.09 2.11
CA PRO A 204 -23.16 -4.45 1.70
C PRO A 204 -23.22 -4.71 0.19
N ASP A 205 -23.90 -3.87 -0.59
CA ASP A 205 -24.20 -4.10 -2.01
C ASP A 205 -23.27 -3.33 -2.95
N ASN A 206 -22.58 -2.28 -2.47
CA ASN A 206 -21.67 -1.47 -3.28
C ASN A 206 -20.20 -1.92 -3.24
N GLY A 207 -19.90 -3.12 -2.72
CA GLY A 207 -18.55 -3.69 -2.69
C GLY A 207 -17.64 -3.08 -1.63
N PRO A 208 -18.03 -3.15 -0.34
CA PRO A 208 -17.23 -2.60 0.75
C PRO A 208 -15.88 -3.29 0.89
N LEU A 209 -14.95 -2.60 1.56
CA LEU A 209 -13.65 -3.15 1.90
C LEU A 209 -13.79 -4.21 2.99
N PHE A 210 -13.01 -5.27 2.90
CA PHE A 210 -12.84 -6.27 3.95
C PHE A 210 -11.38 -6.44 4.32
N TYR A 211 -11.12 -6.92 5.54
CA TYR A 211 -9.78 -7.17 6.04
C TYR A 211 -9.78 -8.30 7.06
N TYR A 212 -8.59 -8.78 7.42
CA TYR A 212 -8.39 -9.84 8.40
C TYR A 212 -7.54 -9.30 9.56
N PRO A 213 -8.14 -8.93 10.71
CA PRO A 213 -7.43 -8.46 11.89
C PRO A 213 -6.29 -9.40 12.30
N GLY A 214 -5.12 -8.82 12.64
CA GLY A 214 -3.96 -9.57 13.08
C GLY A 214 -3.18 -10.29 11.99
N SER A 215 -3.69 -10.34 10.74
CA SER A 215 -3.00 -11.02 9.63
C SER A 215 -1.65 -10.37 9.25
N HIS A 216 -1.42 -9.13 9.62
CA HIS A 216 -0.14 -8.44 9.40
C HIS A 216 1.04 -9.11 10.13
N ARG A 217 0.77 -9.88 11.18
CA ARG A 217 1.77 -10.65 11.94
C ARG A 217 2.22 -11.93 11.26
N LEU A 218 1.51 -12.37 10.22
CA LEU A 218 1.89 -13.54 9.44
C LEU A 218 3.20 -13.25 8.66
N PRO A 219 3.97 -14.28 8.33
CA PRO A 219 5.14 -14.13 7.48
C PRO A 219 4.79 -13.42 6.17
N TYR A 220 5.67 -12.52 5.72
CA TYR A 220 5.53 -11.90 4.41
C TYR A 220 5.65 -12.95 3.32
N LEU A 221 4.68 -12.99 2.42
CA LEU A 221 4.79 -13.78 1.19
C LEU A 221 5.56 -12.97 0.15
N LEU A 222 6.81 -13.34 -0.06
CA LEU A 222 7.73 -12.68 -0.95
C LEU A 222 7.97 -13.50 -2.22
N ASN A 223 8.62 -12.91 -3.21
CA ASN A 223 8.89 -13.55 -4.49
C ASN A 223 9.63 -14.90 -4.34
N SER A 224 10.49 -15.03 -3.32
CA SER A 224 11.19 -16.30 -3.00
C SER A 224 10.25 -17.44 -2.62
N ASP A 225 9.04 -17.12 -2.16
CA ASP A 225 8.13 -18.11 -1.58
C ASP A 225 7.14 -18.71 -2.61
N PHE A 226 6.96 -18.05 -3.74
CA PHE A 226 6.02 -18.50 -4.76
C PHE A 226 6.47 -18.30 -6.21
N ASN A 227 7.48 -17.47 -6.47
CA ASN A 227 7.95 -17.18 -7.82
C ASN A 227 9.18 -18.01 -8.19
N GLU A 228 8.95 -19.19 -8.71
CA GLU A 228 10.00 -20.04 -9.25
C GLU A 228 10.36 -19.63 -10.69
N GLY A 229 11.62 -19.83 -11.08
CA GLY A 229 12.10 -19.60 -12.44
C GLY A 229 12.51 -18.18 -12.79
N THR A 230 12.71 -17.31 -11.79
CA THR A 230 13.41 -16.02 -12.00
C THR A 230 14.87 -16.28 -12.34
N THR A 231 15.33 -15.67 -13.44
CA THR A 231 16.71 -15.71 -13.91
C THR A 231 17.37 -14.32 -13.83
N LEU A 232 18.63 -14.21 -14.23
CA LEU A 232 19.28 -12.91 -14.38
C LEU A 232 18.63 -12.03 -15.46
N LEU A 233 18.01 -12.64 -16.47
CA LEU A 233 17.45 -11.94 -17.64
C LEU A 233 15.95 -11.75 -17.56
N THR A 234 15.22 -12.64 -16.86
CA THR A 234 13.77 -12.64 -16.84
C THR A 234 13.21 -12.75 -15.43
N VAL A 235 12.05 -12.13 -15.21
CA VAL A 235 11.22 -12.33 -14.02
C VAL A 235 10.52 -13.70 -14.16
N GLY A 236 10.33 -14.41 -13.06
CA GLY A 236 9.73 -15.75 -13.04
C GLY A 236 8.34 -15.84 -13.69
N LYS A 237 7.88 -17.07 -13.90
CA LYS A 237 6.64 -17.36 -14.61
C LYS A 237 5.38 -17.16 -13.79
N LYS A 238 5.44 -17.30 -12.46
CA LYS A 238 4.30 -17.13 -11.58
C LYS A 238 3.80 -15.70 -11.62
N ASN A 239 2.51 -15.55 -11.62
CA ASN A 239 1.83 -14.25 -11.74
C ASN A 239 1.20 -13.84 -10.40
N TYR A 240 0.53 -12.71 -10.39
CA TYR A 240 -0.15 -12.20 -9.23
C TYR A 240 -1.29 -13.12 -8.75
N GLY A 241 -1.94 -13.87 -9.65
CA GLY A 241 -2.97 -14.85 -9.28
C GLY A 241 -2.42 -15.98 -8.40
N ASP A 242 -1.21 -16.47 -8.68
CA ASP A 242 -0.55 -17.50 -7.83
C ASP A 242 -0.33 -16.99 -6.41
N TYR A 243 0.03 -15.68 -6.27
CA TYR A 243 0.13 -15.03 -4.97
C TYR A 243 -1.22 -14.96 -4.26
N GLU A 244 -2.29 -14.54 -4.95
CA GLU A 244 -3.63 -14.47 -4.38
C GLU A 244 -4.16 -15.84 -3.96
N ASP A 245 -3.84 -16.90 -4.70
CA ASP A 245 -4.19 -18.28 -4.35
C ASP A 245 -3.45 -18.75 -3.09
N ARG A 246 -2.18 -18.36 -2.93
CA ARG A 246 -1.41 -18.62 -1.72
C ARG A 246 -1.97 -17.86 -0.50
N ILE A 247 -2.37 -16.60 -0.67
CA ILE A 247 -3.07 -15.83 0.38
C ILE A 247 -4.39 -16.52 0.76
N ALA A 248 -5.17 -16.96 -0.21
CA ALA A 248 -6.43 -17.66 0.04
C ALA A 248 -6.22 -18.99 0.81
N ALA A 249 -5.14 -19.72 0.50
CA ALA A 249 -4.73 -20.92 1.25
C ALA A 249 -4.37 -20.56 2.69
N LEU A 250 -3.55 -19.52 2.89
CA LEU A 250 -3.11 -19.05 4.20
C LEU A 250 -4.29 -18.62 5.10
N ILE A 251 -5.28 -17.91 4.52
CA ILE A 251 -6.50 -17.54 5.24
C ILE A 251 -7.23 -18.78 5.77
N ARG A 252 -7.36 -19.84 4.96
CA ARG A 252 -7.99 -21.10 5.37
C ARG A 252 -7.16 -21.85 6.41
N GLU A 253 -5.84 -21.99 6.17
CA GLU A 253 -4.91 -22.70 7.06
C GLU A 253 -4.85 -22.07 8.47
N LYS A 254 -5.00 -20.76 8.55
CA LYS A 254 -4.96 -20.01 9.81
C LYS A 254 -6.33 -19.65 10.37
N GLU A 255 -7.40 -20.09 9.72
CA GLU A 255 -8.80 -19.82 10.12
C GLU A 255 -9.07 -18.34 10.41
N LEU A 256 -8.49 -17.45 9.57
CA LEU A 256 -8.59 -15.99 9.79
C LEU A 256 -10.04 -15.53 9.66
N LYS A 257 -10.48 -14.74 10.62
CA LYS A 257 -11.82 -14.14 10.61
C LYS A 257 -11.81 -12.86 9.80
N LYS A 258 -12.74 -12.76 8.85
CA LYS A 258 -12.93 -11.61 7.99
C LYS A 258 -13.84 -10.59 8.66
N GLU A 259 -13.44 -9.32 8.63
CA GLU A 259 -14.25 -8.17 8.96
C GLU A 259 -14.56 -7.34 7.73
N VAL A 260 -15.70 -6.66 7.73
CA VAL A 260 -16.15 -5.79 6.63
C VAL A 260 -16.29 -4.37 7.15
N PHE A 261 -15.70 -3.42 6.44
CA PHE A 261 -15.74 -2.01 6.79
C PHE A 261 -16.92 -1.32 6.08
N LEU A 262 -17.99 -1.09 6.80
CA LEU A 262 -19.14 -0.28 6.35
C LEU A 262 -18.91 1.17 6.80
N ALA A 263 -18.11 1.88 6.02
CA ALA A 263 -17.69 3.24 6.31
C ALA A 263 -18.77 4.27 6.03
N LYS A 264 -18.78 5.35 6.80
CA LYS A 264 -19.44 6.60 6.47
C LYS A 264 -18.52 7.52 5.71
N LYS A 265 -19.07 8.44 4.90
CA LYS A 265 -18.30 9.47 4.21
C LYS A 265 -17.41 10.23 5.21
N GLY A 266 -16.14 10.37 4.90
CA GLY A 266 -15.15 11.00 5.76
C GLY A 266 -14.41 10.04 6.71
N ASP A 267 -14.90 8.83 6.91
CA ASP A 267 -14.17 7.81 7.68
C ASP A 267 -12.90 7.40 6.97
N ILE A 268 -11.88 7.04 7.75
CA ILE A 268 -10.65 6.46 7.22
C ILE A 268 -10.31 5.14 7.89
N LEU A 269 -9.71 4.24 7.11
CA LEU A 269 -9.08 3.03 7.60
C LEU A 269 -7.60 3.08 7.24
N ILE A 270 -6.74 3.01 8.26
CA ILE A 270 -5.29 2.95 8.14
C ILE A 270 -4.87 1.51 8.35
N TRP A 271 -4.04 0.95 7.47
CA TRP A 271 -3.58 -0.42 7.63
C TRP A 271 -2.08 -0.63 7.39
N HIS A 272 -1.56 -1.63 8.06
CA HIS A 272 -0.20 -2.12 7.93
C HIS A 272 0.05 -2.76 6.57
N ALA A 273 1.23 -2.57 6.00
CA ALA A 273 1.63 -3.11 4.69
C ALA A 273 1.28 -4.58 4.47
N ASN A 274 1.40 -5.40 5.51
CA ASN A 274 1.16 -6.84 5.47
C ASN A 274 -0.26 -7.24 5.89
N LEU A 275 -1.16 -6.30 6.23
CA LEU A 275 -2.55 -6.64 6.54
C LEU A 275 -3.23 -7.23 5.30
N ILE A 276 -3.80 -8.42 5.43
CA ILE A 276 -4.57 -9.04 4.36
C ILE A 276 -5.92 -8.33 4.26
N HIS A 277 -6.22 -7.77 3.10
CA HIS A 277 -7.44 -7.03 2.82
C HIS A 277 -7.88 -7.21 1.37
N GLY A 278 -9.06 -6.70 1.03
CA GLY A 278 -9.60 -6.74 -0.33
C GLY A 278 -10.92 -6.00 -0.46
N GLY A 279 -11.57 -6.11 -1.62
CA GLY A 279 -12.90 -5.55 -1.87
C GLY A 279 -13.92 -6.64 -2.11
N LEU A 280 -15.03 -6.60 -1.41
CA LEU A 280 -16.15 -7.50 -1.67
C LEU A 280 -16.71 -7.27 -3.08
N PRO A 281 -17.37 -8.26 -3.68
CA PRO A 281 -18.07 -8.08 -4.95
C PRO A 281 -19.13 -6.98 -4.85
N VAL A 282 -19.20 -6.16 -5.89
CA VAL A 282 -20.32 -5.24 -6.10
C VAL A 282 -21.54 -6.08 -6.47
N ARG A 283 -22.59 -6.04 -5.64
CA ARG A 283 -23.84 -6.78 -5.86
C ARG A 283 -24.81 -6.00 -6.71
N ASP A 284 -24.86 -4.68 -6.51
CA ASP A 284 -25.66 -3.76 -7.32
C ASP A 284 -24.75 -2.90 -8.20
N PRO A 285 -24.65 -3.21 -9.53
CA PRO A 285 -23.82 -2.44 -10.46
C PRO A 285 -24.25 -0.98 -10.64
N GLY A 286 -25.48 -0.62 -10.24
CA GLY A 286 -25.96 0.76 -10.26
C GLY A 286 -25.40 1.63 -9.14
N LEU A 287 -24.78 1.02 -8.12
CA LEU A 287 -24.20 1.74 -7.00
C LEU A 287 -22.73 2.07 -7.23
N THR A 288 -22.32 3.23 -6.75
CA THR A 288 -20.91 3.61 -6.65
C THR A 288 -20.34 3.24 -5.26
N ARG A 289 -19.03 3.18 -5.17
CA ARG A 289 -18.28 3.12 -3.92
C ARG A 289 -17.03 3.97 -4.07
N LYS A 290 -17.24 5.29 -4.06
CA LYS A 290 -16.18 6.28 -4.27
C LYS A 290 -15.27 6.30 -3.06
N SER A 291 -13.97 6.17 -3.33
CA SER A 291 -12.95 6.14 -2.28
C SER A 291 -11.59 6.54 -2.83
N MET A 292 -10.70 6.95 -1.93
CA MET A 292 -9.30 7.21 -2.24
C MET A 292 -8.41 6.40 -1.30
N VAL A 293 -7.41 5.71 -1.85
CA VAL A 293 -6.32 5.12 -1.06
C VAL A 293 -5.07 5.97 -1.25
N ILE A 294 -4.38 6.25 -0.15
CA ILE A 294 -3.06 6.88 -0.17
C ILE A 294 -2.07 5.89 0.41
N HIS A 295 -1.00 5.61 -0.33
CA HIS A 295 0.11 4.80 0.18
C HIS A 295 1.27 5.68 0.56
N TYR A 296 1.84 5.43 1.75
CA TYR A 296 2.97 6.14 2.30
C TYR A 296 4.13 5.19 2.53
N TYR A 297 5.30 5.59 2.09
CA TYR A 297 6.55 4.95 2.49
C TYR A 297 7.20 5.72 3.64
N ALA A 298 7.87 5.02 4.54
CA ALA A 298 8.83 5.66 5.42
C ALA A 298 10.03 6.21 4.63
N LYS A 299 10.63 7.30 5.12
CA LYS A 299 11.93 7.79 4.61
C LYS A 299 13.06 6.82 4.94
N ASP A 300 14.14 6.89 4.19
CA ASP A 300 15.41 6.18 4.44
C ASP A 300 15.31 4.64 4.47
N VAL A 301 14.34 4.09 3.75
CA VAL A 301 14.21 2.67 3.48
C VAL A 301 14.32 2.40 1.98
N ILE A 302 14.72 1.18 1.61
CA ILE A 302 14.72 0.76 0.22
C ILE A 302 13.28 0.46 -0.20
N LYS A 303 12.88 0.90 -1.39
CA LYS A 303 11.53 0.79 -1.93
C LYS A 303 11.57 0.08 -3.27
N TYR A 304 10.78 -0.98 -3.42
CA TYR A 304 10.79 -1.78 -4.63
C TYR A 304 9.46 -2.53 -4.81
N HIS A 305 9.31 -3.18 -5.96
CA HIS A 305 8.15 -4.00 -6.29
C HIS A 305 8.58 -5.46 -6.38
N GLU A 306 8.13 -6.29 -5.47
CA GLU A 306 8.60 -7.66 -5.30
C GLU A 306 8.35 -8.54 -6.55
N ILE A 307 7.14 -8.51 -7.11
CA ILE A 307 6.78 -9.36 -8.28
C ILE A 307 7.62 -9.01 -9.51
N THR A 308 7.80 -7.72 -9.79
CA THR A 308 8.51 -7.27 -10.99
C THR A 308 10.00 -7.08 -10.77
N GLU A 309 10.46 -7.20 -9.53
CA GLU A 309 11.85 -6.97 -9.09
C GLU A 309 12.37 -5.59 -9.52
N ARG A 310 11.52 -4.57 -9.47
CA ARG A 310 11.86 -3.21 -9.89
C ARG A 310 12.00 -2.28 -8.69
N PRO A 311 13.05 -1.45 -8.63
CA PRO A 311 13.08 -0.37 -7.65
C PRO A 311 11.92 0.59 -7.90
N SER A 312 11.32 1.12 -6.83
CA SER A 312 10.22 2.09 -6.93
C SER A 312 10.72 3.45 -7.41
N LEU A 313 9.99 4.05 -8.35
CA LEU A 313 10.21 5.41 -8.81
C LEU A 313 9.45 6.39 -7.92
N LEU A 314 10.15 7.24 -7.19
CA LEU A 314 9.55 8.37 -6.50
C LEU A 314 9.64 9.62 -7.40
N LYS A 315 8.50 10.24 -7.66
CA LYS A 315 8.38 11.45 -8.51
C LYS A 315 7.80 12.59 -7.70
#